data_40dd3763edb04d14a686c62bacf22be5
#
_entry.id   40dd3763edb04d14a686c62bacf22be5
#
_cell.length_a   1.000
_cell.length_b   1.000
_cell.length_c   1.000
_cell.angle_alpha   90.00
_cell.angle_beta   90.00
_cell.angle_gamma   90.00
#
_symmetry.space_group_name_H-M   'P 1'
#
loop_
_entity.id
_entity.type
_entity.pdbx_description
1 polymer ?
#
loop_
_entity_poly.entity_id
_entity_poly.type
_entity_poly.pdbx_seq_one_letter_code
_entity_poly.pdbx_strand_id
1 'polypeptide(L)'
;LPFGDTQLRQPAVMANIVGAEGFSGPVIYAGMDKALRVPGTSFHIYGKAQTRPFRKMGHLTAVGPSVDIARQRAADARDALVVKA
;
A
#
# COMPACT_ATOMS: atom_id res chain seq x y z
N LEU A 1 -17.26 0.73 -22.11
CA LEU A 1 -16.97 1.39 -21.86
C LEU A 1 -16.86 1.87 -21.77
N PRO A 2 -17.15 1.84 -21.66
CA PRO A 2 -16.84 2.69 -21.45
C PRO A 2 -16.57 3.02 -20.82
N PHE A 3 -16.62 2.74 -20.74
CA PHE A 3 -16.26 3.34 -20.06
C PHE A 3 -15.63 3.94 -19.64
N GLY A 4 -15.50 3.98 -19.50
CA GLY A 4 -14.98 4.66 -19.10
C GLY A 4 -14.23 4.91 -19.03
N ASP A 5 -14.05 4.89 -19.36
CA ASP A 5 -13.22 5.31 -19.28
C ASP A 5 -12.52 6.10 -19.23
N THR A 6 -12.56 5.90 -19.27
CA THR A 6 -11.74 6.89 -19.66
C THR A 6 -11.70 8.02 -18.78
N GLN A 7 -12.61 8.33 -18.26
CA GLN A 7 -12.59 9.35 -17.40
C GLN A 7 -11.79 9.08 -16.26
N LEU A 8 -11.28 7.95 -16.20
CA LEU A 8 -10.39 7.60 -15.17
C LEU A 8 -9.08 8.13 -15.45
N ARG A 9 -8.95 9.42 -15.39
CA ARG A 9 -7.69 10.02 -15.65
C ARG A 9 -6.95 10.37 -14.43
N GLN A 10 -7.42 9.97 -13.26
CA GLN A 10 -6.68 10.23 -12.05
C GLN A 10 -5.35 9.51 -12.06
N PRO A 11 -4.25 10.19 -11.78
CA PRO A 11 -2.97 9.53 -11.63
C PRO A 11 -3.00 8.50 -10.50
N ALA A 12 -2.37 7.38 -10.72
CA ALA A 12 -2.29 6.32 -9.72
C ALA A 12 -0.83 5.94 -9.51
N VAL A 13 -0.46 5.70 -8.26
CA VAL A 13 0.89 5.28 -7.88
C VAL A 13 0.77 4.01 -7.06
N MET A 14 1.55 2.99 -7.42
CA MET A 14 1.56 1.73 -6.72
C MET A 14 2.85 1.58 -5.93
N ALA A 15 2.76 1.06 -4.72
CA ALA A 15 3.91 0.77 -3.89
C ALA A 15 3.81 -0.65 -3.36
N ASN A 16 4.94 -1.34 -3.27
CA ASN A 16 4.98 -2.68 -2.72
C ASN A 16 5.00 -2.61 -1.19
N ILE A 17 4.33 -3.56 -0.56
CA ILE A 17 4.37 -3.74 0.88
C ILE A 17 5.30 -4.93 1.14
N VAL A 18 6.39 -4.67 1.85
CA VAL A 18 7.40 -5.71 2.11
C VAL A 18 7.64 -5.85 3.60
N GLY A 19 8.14 -7.01 3.99
CA GLY A 19 8.49 -7.27 5.38
C GLY A 19 9.58 -6.34 5.86
N ALA A 20 9.44 -5.82 7.07
CA ALA A 20 10.43 -4.93 7.65
C ALA A 20 11.69 -5.69 8.01
N GLU A 21 12.81 -4.99 7.93
CA GLU A 21 14.10 -5.56 8.27
C GLU A 21 14.13 -5.97 9.74
N GLY A 22 14.68 -7.13 10.01
CA GLY A 22 14.79 -7.61 11.39
C GLY A 22 13.61 -8.43 11.87
N PHE A 23 12.57 -8.62 11.06
CA PHE A 23 11.39 -9.37 11.48
C PHE A 23 11.19 -10.60 10.61
N SER A 24 11.02 -11.74 11.24
CA SER A 24 10.70 -13.01 10.58
C SER A 24 9.72 -13.77 11.45
N GLY A 25 8.74 -14.45 10.86
CA GLY A 25 7.78 -15.26 11.59
C GLY A 25 6.34 -14.89 11.24
N PRO A 26 5.38 -15.23 12.12
CA PRO A 26 3.98 -14.89 11.87
C PRO A 26 3.80 -13.39 11.69
N VAL A 27 3.09 -13.02 10.63
CA VAL A 27 3.03 -11.63 10.22
C VAL A 27 2.13 -10.80 11.14
N ILE A 28 2.57 -9.59 11.44
CA ILE A 28 1.80 -8.59 12.16
C ILE A 28 1.79 -7.32 11.34
N TYR A 29 0.61 -6.82 11.01
CA TYR A 29 0.49 -5.58 10.26
C TYR A 29 0.22 -4.44 11.24
N ALA A 30 1.28 -3.73 11.62
CA ALA A 30 1.17 -2.62 12.56
C ALA A 30 0.85 -1.33 11.80
N GLY A 31 -0.07 -0.54 12.32
CA GLY A 31 -0.42 0.74 11.72
C GLY A 31 -1.38 0.65 10.55
N MET A 32 -2.00 -0.51 10.33
CA MET A 32 -2.93 -0.68 9.20
C MET A 32 -4.09 0.30 9.30
N ASP A 33 -4.58 0.56 10.50
CA ASP A 33 -5.68 1.49 10.67
C ASP A 33 -5.28 2.91 10.25
N LYS A 34 -4.06 3.33 10.53
CA LYS A 34 -3.57 4.64 10.08
C LYS A 34 -3.39 4.65 8.56
N ALA A 35 -2.83 3.56 8.02
CA ALA A 35 -2.62 3.48 6.58
C ALA A 35 -3.93 3.54 5.82
N LEU A 36 -4.97 2.90 6.35
CA LEU A 36 -6.28 2.90 5.70
C LEU A 36 -6.97 4.25 5.75
N ARG A 37 -6.52 5.16 6.60
CA ARG A 37 -7.09 6.50 6.67
C ARG A 37 -6.55 7.46 5.62
N VAL A 38 -5.50 7.08 4.93
CA VAL A 38 -4.95 7.92 3.85
C VAL A 38 -5.94 7.89 2.70
N PRO A 39 -6.49 9.04 2.28
CA PRO A 39 -7.54 9.06 1.26
C PRO A 39 -7.01 8.58 -0.08
N GLY A 40 -7.88 7.92 -0.84
CA GLY A 40 -7.55 7.47 -2.18
C GLY A 40 -6.62 6.28 -2.25
N THR A 41 -6.46 5.53 -1.16
CA THR A 41 -5.58 4.36 -1.16
C THR A 41 -6.38 3.07 -1.09
N SER A 42 -5.85 2.04 -1.74
CA SER A 42 -6.39 0.69 -1.74
C SER A 42 -5.26 -0.28 -1.43
N PHE A 43 -5.53 -1.29 -0.61
CA PHE A 43 -4.52 -2.24 -0.18
C PHE A 43 -4.87 -3.63 -0.69
N HIS A 44 -3.87 -4.34 -1.18
CA HIS A 44 -3.97 -5.72 -1.62
C HIS A 44 -2.95 -6.54 -0.85
N ILE A 45 -3.43 -7.37 0.05
CA ILE A 45 -2.56 -8.22 0.87
C ILE A 45 -2.60 -9.62 0.28
N TYR A 46 -1.42 -10.22 0.09
CA TYR A 46 -1.32 -11.51 -0.60
C TYR A 46 -1.72 -12.70 0.27
N GLY A 47 -2.02 -12.49 1.55
CA GLY A 47 -2.48 -13.56 2.40
C GLY A 47 -1.39 -14.48 2.91
N LYS A 48 -0.14 -14.06 2.87
CA LYS A 48 0.97 -14.84 3.39
C LYS A 48 0.95 -14.81 4.91
N ALA A 49 1.04 -15.98 5.54
CA ALA A 49 0.95 -16.08 6.99
C ALA A 49 2.22 -15.66 7.69
N GLN A 50 3.36 -15.69 7.01
CA GLN A 50 4.66 -15.36 7.61
C GLN A 50 5.37 -14.31 6.80
N THR A 51 6.14 -13.48 7.49
CA THR A 51 6.94 -12.45 6.86
C THR A 51 8.42 -12.73 7.05
N ARG A 52 9.23 -12.11 6.24
CA ARG A 52 10.70 -12.10 6.33
C ARG A 52 11.15 -10.71 5.85
N PRO A 53 12.37 -10.29 6.19
CA PRO A 53 12.87 -9.02 5.68
C PRO A 53 12.75 -8.95 4.16
N PHE A 54 12.19 -7.87 3.68
CA PHE A 54 12.03 -7.57 2.25
C PHE A 54 11.15 -8.56 1.48
N ARG A 55 10.42 -9.46 2.17
CA ARG A 55 9.47 -10.32 1.49
C ARG A 55 8.27 -9.49 1.04
N LYS A 56 7.86 -9.68 -0.23
CA LYS A 56 6.72 -8.95 -0.76
C LYS A 56 5.44 -9.52 -0.16
N MET A 57 4.76 -8.73 0.64
CA MET A 57 3.54 -9.14 1.34
C MET A 57 2.28 -8.62 0.69
N GLY A 58 2.38 -7.64 -0.19
CA GLY A 58 1.23 -7.08 -0.86
C GLY A 58 1.62 -5.83 -1.62
N HIS A 59 0.63 -5.05 -2.01
CA HIS A 59 0.88 -3.75 -2.62
C HIS A 59 -0.27 -2.81 -2.26
N LEU A 60 0.00 -1.52 -2.39
CA LEU A 60 -1.02 -0.50 -2.25
C LEU A 60 -1.06 0.34 -3.51
N THR A 61 -2.22 0.90 -3.78
CA THR A 61 -2.40 1.84 -4.88
C THR A 61 -2.99 3.12 -4.32
N ALA A 62 -2.44 4.26 -4.70
CA ALA A 62 -2.95 5.56 -4.29
C ALA A 62 -3.31 6.37 -5.53
N VAL A 63 -4.43 7.06 -5.47
CA VAL A 63 -4.85 7.95 -6.55
C VAL A 63 -5.02 9.36 -6.00
N GLY A 64 -4.93 10.34 -6.88
CA GLY A 64 -5.11 11.72 -6.49
C GLY A 64 -5.30 12.62 -7.71
N PRO A 65 -5.58 13.90 -7.49
CA PRO A 65 -5.78 14.83 -8.61
C PRO A 65 -4.52 15.12 -9.39
N SER A 66 -3.36 14.79 -8.84
CA SER A 66 -2.09 14.93 -9.55
C SER A 66 -1.16 13.80 -9.16
N VAL A 67 -0.11 13.59 -9.96
CA VAL A 67 0.90 12.56 -9.67
C VAL A 67 1.57 12.84 -8.33
N ASP A 68 1.86 14.10 -8.04
CA ASP A 68 2.52 14.45 -6.78
C ASP A 68 1.65 14.10 -5.58
N ILE A 69 0.35 14.37 -5.65
CA ILE A 69 -0.55 14.04 -4.56
C ILE A 69 -0.71 12.52 -4.43
N ALA A 70 -0.84 11.81 -5.55
CA ALA A 70 -0.93 10.36 -5.51
C ALA A 70 0.33 9.74 -4.91
N ARG A 71 1.50 10.26 -5.28
CA ARG A 71 2.78 9.78 -4.74
C ARG A 71 2.88 10.05 -3.25
N GLN A 72 2.45 11.22 -2.80
CA GLN A 72 2.47 11.55 -1.39
C GLN A 72 1.55 10.64 -0.60
N ARG A 73 0.36 10.36 -1.12
CA ARG A 73 -0.59 9.45 -0.47
C ARG A 73 -0.02 8.04 -0.38
N ALA A 74 0.63 7.57 -1.44
CA ALA A 74 1.26 6.24 -1.43
C ALA A 74 2.38 6.19 -0.38
N ALA A 75 3.19 7.23 -0.28
CA ALA A 75 4.25 7.29 0.70
C ALA A 75 3.70 7.33 2.12
N ASP A 76 2.66 8.13 2.36
CA ASP A 76 2.06 8.24 3.68
C ASP A 76 1.48 6.91 4.12
N ALA A 77 0.78 6.22 3.23
CA ALA A 77 0.18 4.93 3.55
C ALA A 77 1.26 3.87 3.80
N ARG A 78 2.30 3.85 2.96
CA ARG A 78 3.39 2.89 3.12
C ARG A 78 4.13 3.11 4.44
N ASP A 79 4.36 4.39 4.79
CA ASP A 79 5.12 4.70 6.00
C ASP A 79 4.31 4.44 7.27
N ALA A 80 2.98 4.50 7.18
CA ALA A 80 2.12 4.21 8.32
C ALA A 80 2.05 2.70 8.62
N LEU A 81 2.24 1.87 7.61
CA LEU A 81 2.12 0.42 7.74
C LEU A 81 3.49 -0.21 7.94
N VAL A 82 3.64 -0.96 9.03
CA VAL A 82 4.86 -1.72 9.30
C VAL A 82 4.50 -3.20 9.32
N VAL A 83 5.17 -4.01 8.50
CA VAL A 83 4.99 -5.46 8.47
C VAL A 83 6.07 -6.07 9.34
N LYS A 84 5.67 -6.59 10.49
CA LYS A 84 6.62 -7.16 11.45
C LYS A 84 6.12 -8.50 11.98
N ALA A 85 6.86 -9.11 12.86
CA ALA A 85 6.49 -10.39 13.44
C ALA A 85 6.49 -10.33 14.96
#